data_ec8c7f6aee7b717b3a653f97225d078b
#
_entry.id   ec8c7f6aee7b717b3a653f97225d078b
#
_cell.length_a   1.000
_cell.length_b   1.000
_cell.length_c   1.000
_cell.angle_alpha   90.00
_cell.angle_beta   90.00
_cell.angle_gamma   90.00
#
_symmetry.space_group_name_H-M   'P 1'
#
loop_
_entity.id
_entity.type
_entity.pdbx_description
1 polymer ?
#
loop_
_entity_poly.entity_id
_entity_poly.type
_entity_poly.pdbx_seq_one_letter_code
_entity_poly.pdbx_strand_id
1 'polypeptide(L)'
;MLRVSEDAKWGMIGMSEGNGWVAMRYLKVTPNDTSYTISRPLNCSGTEPFWAPNMTPRGTEFTELGASRIDLKDISEAVAQPGSLAKFEEGPTKIYSLMLEPAQCSDRMSDREFGFTGRVFIEAPDGNRYLPGCCTMDATR
;
A
#
# COMPACT_ATOMS: atom_id res chain seq x y z
N MET A 1 5.59 -0.75 11.80
CA MET A 1 6.84 -0.13 12.30
C MET A 1 7.92 -0.24 11.22
N LEU A 2 8.60 0.84 10.94
CA LEU A 2 9.54 0.94 9.83
C LEU A 2 10.97 0.54 10.21
N ARG A 3 11.44 1.02 11.34
CA ARG A 3 12.75 0.65 11.87
C ARG A 3 12.82 0.95 13.36
N VAL A 4 13.86 0.45 13.99
CA VAL A 4 14.09 0.58 15.43
C VAL A 4 15.37 1.39 15.65
N SER A 5 15.41 2.21 16.69
CA SER A 5 16.61 2.97 17.05
C SER A 5 17.74 2.03 17.47
N GLU A 6 18.99 2.56 17.48
CA GLU A 6 20.17 1.74 17.82
C GLU A 6 20.07 1.09 19.20
N ASP A 7 19.46 1.77 20.18
CA ASP A 7 19.28 1.24 21.54
C ASP A 7 18.03 0.38 21.68
N ALA A 8 17.28 0.16 20.61
CA ALA A 8 16.04 -0.63 20.57
C ALA A 8 14.91 -0.12 21.48
N LYS A 9 14.99 1.13 21.92
CA LYS A 9 13.96 1.74 22.79
C LYS A 9 12.87 2.47 22.02
N TRP A 10 13.12 2.81 20.77
CA TRP A 10 12.23 3.61 19.93
C TRP A 10 11.96 2.92 18.60
N GLY A 11 10.72 2.97 18.17
CA GLY A 11 10.32 2.47 16.86
C GLY A 11 9.78 3.59 16.00
N MET A 12 10.17 3.60 14.72
CA MET A 12 9.67 4.56 13.75
C MET A 12 8.33 4.09 13.20
N ILE A 13 7.34 4.98 13.19
CA ILE A 13 6.00 4.71 12.63
C ILE A 13 5.65 5.74 11.57
N GLY A 14 4.76 5.37 10.66
CA GLY A 14 4.17 6.30 9.71
C GLY A 14 3.12 7.18 10.37
N MET A 15 3.09 8.44 10.01
CA MET A 15 2.09 9.42 10.46
C MET A 15 1.50 10.10 9.23
N SER A 16 0.42 10.86 9.42
CA SER A 16 -0.26 11.53 8.30
C SER A 16 0.65 12.47 7.50
N GLU A 17 1.62 13.08 8.17
CA GLU A 17 2.56 14.01 7.55
C GLU A 17 4.01 13.63 7.86
N GLY A 18 4.44 12.44 7.43
CA GLY A 18 5.82 12.02 7.64
C GLY A 18 5.95 10.83 8.58
N ASN A 19 6.99 10.82 9.38
CA ASN A 19 7.28 9.73 10.31
C ASN A 19 7.50 10.26 11.72
N GLY A 20 7.27 9.41 12.70
CA GLY A 20 7.51 9.71 14.10
C GLY A 20 8.15 8.53 14.82
N TRP A 21 8.69 8.78 15.99
CA TRP A 21 9.26 7.76 16.86
C TRP A 21 8.34 7.52 18.05
N VAL A 22 8.14 6.27 18.39
CA VAL A 22 7.32 5.84 19.53
C VAL A 22 8.16 4.97 20.44
N ALA A 23 7.99 5.11 21.76
CA ALA A 23 8.72 4.29 22.72
C ALA A 23 8.26 2.83 22.62
N MET A 24 9.19 1.93 22.41
CA MET A 24 8.90 0.51 22.19
C MET A 24 8.13 -0.11 23.38
N ARG A 25 8.34 0.38 24.60
CA ARG A 25 7.64 -0.11 25.79
C ARG A 25 6.12 0.08 25.75
N TYR A 26 5.63 0.98 24.92
CA TYR A 26 4.19 1.23 24.75
C TYR A 26 3.59 0.45 23.57
N LEU A 27 4.42 -0.29 22.85
CA LEU A 27 3.96 -1.08 21.71
C LEU A 27 3.69 -2.52 22.14
N LYS A 28 2.69 -3.09 21.51
CA LYS A 28 2.30 -4.47 21.74
C LYS A 28 2.31 -5.21 20.41
N VAL A 29 2.90 -6.39 20.38
CA VAL A 29 2.88 -7.22 19.18
C VAL A 29 1.46 -7.68 18.93
N THR A 30 0.91 -7.33 17.78
CA THR A 30 -0.40 -7.80 17.36
C THR A 30 -0.25 -9.22 16.83
N PRO A 31 -1.11 -10.17 17.23
CA PRO A 31 -1.07 -11.51 16.68
C PRO A 31 -1.20 -11.46 15.15
N ASN A 32 -0.44 -12.31 14.46
CA ASN A 32 -0.55 -12.40 13.01
C ASN A 32 -1.97 -12.81 12.63
N ASP A 33 -2.57 -12.02 11.74
CA ASP A 33 -3.83 -12.39 11.14
C ASP A 33 -3.56 -13.58 10.21
N THR A 34 -4.29 -14.66 10.41
CA THR A 34 -4.19 -15.86 9.57
C THR A 34 -5.05 -15.76 8.31
N SER A 35 -5.73 -14.63 8.10
CA SER A 35 -6.51 -14.43 6.89
C SER A 35 -5.61 -14.35 5.66
N TYR A 36 -6.14 -14.74 4.51
CA TYR A 36 -5.44 -14.66 3.23
C TYR A 36 -5.68 -13.33 2.53
N THR A 37 -6.12 -12.33 3.27
CA THR A 37 -6.43 -11.01 2.73
C THR A 37 -5.44 -9.97 3.22
N ILE A 38 -5.23 -8.94 2.41
CA ILE A 38 -4.39 -7.81 2.77
C ILE A 38 -5.12 -6.95 3.80
N SER A 39 -4.43 -6.58 4.87
CA SER A 39 -5.00 -5.72 5.91
C SER A 39 -5.41 -4.37 5.35
N ARG A 40 -6.56 -3.88 5.78
CA ARG A 40 -7.11 -2.58 5.36
C ARG A 40 -7.23 -1.65 6.56
N PRO A 41 -7.12 -0.33 6.38
CA PRO A 41 -6.92 0.35 5.11
C PRO A 41 -5.48 0.25 4.59
N LEU A 42 -5.33 0.22 3.29
CA LEU A 42 -4.04 0.27 2.62
C LEU A 42 -4.07 1.37 1.58
N ASN A 43 -3.13 2.29 1.65
CA ASN A 43 -2.99 3.38 0.71
C ASN A 43 -1.67 3.26 -0.02
N CYS A 44 -1.71 3.26 -1.34
CA CYS A 44 -0.52 3.26 -2.17
C CYS A 44 -0.49 4.52 -3.02
N SER A 45 0.69 4.94 -3.41
CA SER A 45 0.84 6.09 -4.29
C SER A 45 2.13 6.01 -5.09
N GLY A 46 2.07 6.47 -6.33
CA GLY A 46 3.23 6.68 -7.18
C GLY A 46 3.35 8.13 -7.57
N THR A 47 4.53 8.55 -8.02
CA THR A 47 4.81 9.95 -8.32
C THR A 47 5.09 10.24 -9.79
N GLU A 48 5.38 9.23 -10.59
CA GLU A 48 5.61 9.38 -12.02
C GLU A 48 5.11 8.17 -12.81
N PRO A 49 3.84 8.15 -13.22
CA PRO A 49 2.78 9.16 -13.03
C PRO A 49 2.20 9.15 -11.60
N PHE A 50 1.45 10.19 -11.25
CA PHE A 50 0.74 10.22 -9.97
C PHE A 50 -0.47 9.27 -10.03
N TRP A 51 -0.47 8.27 -9.18
CA TRP A 51 -1.54 7.29 -9.07
C TRP A 51 -1.70 6.86 -7.62
N ALA A 52 -2.88 6.43 -7.26
CA ALA A 52 -3.16 6.02 -5.88
C ALA A 52 -4.30 5.00 -5.82
N PRO A 53 -4.01 3.72 -5.61
CA PRO A 53 -5.01 2.77 -5.15
C PRO A 53 -5.22 2.95 -3.66
N ASN A 54 -6.46 2.84 -3.23
CA ASN A 54 -6.85 2.96 -1.84
C ASN A 54 -7.77 1.80 -1.50
N MET A 55 -7.27 0.85 -0.72
CA MET A 55 -8.05 -0.30 -0.26
C MET A 55 -8.66 0.02 1.09
N THR A 56 -9.98 0.17 1.13
CA THR A 56 -10.72 0.42 2.35
C THR A 56 -11.53 -0.81 2.74
N PRO A 57 -12.06 -0.89 3.99
CA PRO A 57 -12.98 -1.96 4.35
C PRO A 57 -14.25 -2.00 3.49
N ARG A 58 -14.59 -0.90 2.82
CA ARG A 58 -15.77 -0.80 1.95
C ARG A 58 -15.51 -1.22 0.52
N GLY A 59 -14.24 -1.21 0.08
CA GLY A 59 -13.87 -1.52 -1.30
C GLY A 59 -12.58 -0.84 -1.69
N THR A 60 -12.22 -0.96 -2.96
CA THR A 60 -10.97 -0.43 -3.50
C THR A 60 -11.27 0.66 -4.52
N GLU A 61 -10.55 1.77 -4.39
CA GLU A 61 -10.64 2.91 -5.30
C GLU A 61 -9.29 3.12 -5.97
N PHE A 62 -9.31 3.63 -7.20
CA PHE A 62 -8.09 3.97 -7.92
C PHE A 62 -8.22 5.39 -8.48
N THR A 63 -7.19 6.21 -8.25
CA THR A 63 -7.13 7.56 -8.78
C THR A 63 -5.82 7.78 -9.54
N GLU A 64 -5.90 8.59 -10.59
CA GLU A 64 -4.74 9.10 -11.32
C GLU A 64 -4.88 10.61 -11.46
N LEU A 65 -3.74 11.32 -11.52
CA LEU A 65 -3.75 12.76 -11.72
C LEU A 65 -4.47 13.11 -13.02
N GLY A 66 -5.43 14.01 -12.92
CA GLY A 66 -6.22 14.47 -14.06
C GLY A 66 -7.37 13.58 -14.47
N ALA A 67 -7.61 12.48 -13.74
CA ALA A 67 -8.71 11.56 -14.01
C ALA A 67 -9.67 11.47 -12.83
N SER A 68 -10.90 11.03 -13.08
CA SER A 68 -11.88 10.78 -12.05
C SER A 68 -11.53 9.52 -11.27
N ARG A 69 -11.95 9.46 -10.02
CA ARG A 69 -11.82 8.26 -9.20
C ARG A 69 -12.59 7.10 -9.82
N ILE A 70 -12.00 5.93 -9.78
CA ILE A 70 -12.58 4.70 -10.30
C ILE A 70 -12.78 3.74 -9.14
N ASP A 71 -13.98 3.14 -9.04
CA ASP A 71 -14.26 2.07 -8.10
C ASP A 71 -13.89 0.74 -8.75
N LEU A 72 -13.02 -0.03 -8.10
CA LEU A 72 -12.58 -1.32 -8.59
C LEU A 72 -13.31 -2.44 -7.88
N LYS A 73 -13.59 -3.50 -8.60
CA LYS A 73 -14.19 -4.71 -8.03
C LYS A 73 -13.09 -5.66 -7.58
N ASP A 74 -13.14 -6.09 -6.33
CA ASP A 74 -12.20 -7.07 -5.80
C ASP A 74 -12.41 -8.43 -6.46
N ILE A 75 -11.34 -9.05 -6.97
CA ILE A 75 -11.39 -10.40 -7.56
C ILE A 75 -10.81 -11.41 -6.59
N SER A 76 -9.56 -11.21 -6.16
CA SER A 76 -8.86 -12.16 -5.31
C SER A 76 -7.69 -11.51 -4.60
N GLU A 77 -7.29 -12.09 -3.47
CA GLU A 77 -6.12 -11.67 -2.72
C GLU A 77 -5.41 -12.90 -2.21
N ALA A 78 -4.09 -12.82 -2.11
CA ALA A 78 -3.26 -13.85 -1.52
C ALA A 78 -2.13 -13.20 -0.73
N VAL A 79 -1.91 -13.69 0.47
CA VAL A 79 -0.86 -13.20 1.36
C VAL A 79 0.17 -14.30 1.56
N ALA A 80 1.44 -13.95 1.41
CA ALA A 80 2.55 -14.85 1.63
C ALA A 80 3.69 -14.09 2.31
N GLN A 81 4.70 -14.82 2.73
CA GLN A 81 5.93 -14.22 3.23
C GLN A 81 6.98 -14.28 2.11
N PRO A 82 7.55 -13.13 1.65
CA PRO A 82 7.37 -11.80 2.21
C PRO A 82 6.30 -10.93 1.55
N GLY A 83 5.60 -11.36 0.51
CA GLY A 83 4.75 -10.48 -0.27
C GLY A 83 3.29 -10.88 -0.35
N SER A 84 2.50 -10.00 -0.94
CA SER A 84 1.06 -10.20 -1.15
C SER A 84 0.66 -9.77 -2.54
N LEU A 85 -0.43 -10.33 -3.05
CA LEU A 85 -0.98 -9.98 -4.35
C LEU A 85 -2.49 -9.82 -4.23
N ALA A 86 -3.00 -8.72 -4.80
CA ALA A 86 -4.43 -8.50 -4.92
C ALA A 86 -4.78 -8.20 -6.36
N LYS A 87 -5.91 -8.70 -6.82
CA LYS A 87 -6.43 -8.45 -8.16
C LYS A 87 -7.78 -7.77 -8.09
N PHE A 88 -7.97 -6.81 -8.98
CA PHE A 88 -9.19 -6.03 -9.12
C PHE A 88 -9.58 -5.94 -10.58
N GLU A 89 -10.86 -5.65 -10.84
CA GLU A 89 -11.29 -5.42 -12.23
C GLU A 89 -12.06 -4.10 -12.34
N GLU A 90 -11.88 -3.46 -13.49
CA GLU A 90 -12.66 -2.33 -13.93
C GLU A 90 -13.39 -2.74 -15.20
N GLY A 91 -14.72 -2.93 -15.09
CA GLY A 91 -15.48 -3.45 -16.21
C GLY A 91 -15.08 -4.87 -16.59
N PRO A 92 -15.45 -5.34 -17.79
CA PRO A 92 -15.23 -6.75 -18.15
C PRO A 92 -13.84 -7.08 -18.68
N THR A 93 -12.99 -6.07 -18.99
CA THR A 93 -11.77 -6.33 -19.76
C THR A 93 -10.50 -5.77 -19.15
N LYS A 94 -10.58 -5.01 -18.06
CA LYS A 94 -9.41 -4.34 -17.47
C LYS A 94 -9.10 -4.92 -16.10
N ILE A 95 -7.89 -5.43 -15.93
CA ILE A 95 -7.45 -6.09 -14.68
C ILE A 95 -6.30 -5.31 -14.07
N TYR A 96 -6.41 -5.03 -12.78
CA TYR A 96 -5.37 -4.42 -11.95
C TYR A 96 -4.79 -5.48 -11.03
N SER A 97 -3.48 -5.60 -10.99
CA SER A 97 -2.79 -6.48 -10.05
C SER A 97 -1.88 -5.64 -9.17
N LEU A 98 -2.13 -5.66 -7.86
CA LEU A 98 -1.31 -4.98 -6.87
C LEU A 98 -0.38 -5.98 -6.22
N MET A 99 0.92 -5.77 -6.36
CA MET A 99 1.95 -6.56 -5.68
C MET A 99 2.49 -5.73 -4.52
N LEU A 100 2.46 -6.29 -3.33
CA LEU A 100 2.82 -5.59 -2.09
C LEU A 100 3.92 -6.36 -1.38
N GLU A 101 5.02 -5.67 -1.03
CA GLU A 101 6.11 -6.25 -0.25
C GLU A 101 6.39 -5.40 0.98
N PRO A 102 6.63 -6.01 2.16
CA PRO A 102 7.05 -5.29 3.34
C PRO A 102 8.52 -4.88 3.21
N ALA A 103 8.75 -3.77 2.55
CA ALA A 103 10.07 -3.21 2.31
C ALA A 103 9.99 -1.69 2.40
N GLN A 104 10.96 -1.09 3.06
CA GLN A 104 11.02 0.36 3.21
C GLN A 104 11.08 1.00 1.83
N CYS A 105 10.24 2.02 1.63
CA CYS A 105 10.05 2.67 0.33
C CYS A 105 10.08 4.18 0.48
N SER A 106 10.78 4.86 -0.41
CA SER A 106 10.79 6.32 -0.51
C SER A 106 10.10 6.74 -1.81
N ASP A 107 9.22 7.75 -1.74
CA ASP A 107 8.59 8.32 -2.93
C ASP A 107 9.51 9.31 -3.65
N ARG A 108 10.69 9.60 -3.11
CA ARG A 108 11.70 10.53 -3.64
C ARG A 108 11.25 11.98 -3.75
N MET A 109 10.08 12.30 -3.26
CA MET A 109 9.53 13.67 -3.28
C MET A 109 9.39 14.27 -1.90
N SER A 110 9.19 13.44 -0.88
CA SER A 110 9.06 13.86 0.51
C SER A 110 10.11 13.16 1.35
N ASP A 111 10.29 13.63 2.58
CA ASP A 111 11.16 12.97 3.55
C ASP A 111 10.45 11.78 4.22
N ARG A 112 9.23 11.47 3.80
CA ARG A 112 8.45 10.39 4.38
C ARG A 112 8.98 9.02 3.94
N GLU A 113 9.08 8.11 4.90
CA GLU A 113 9.40 6.71 4.64
C GLU A 113 8.11 5.88 4.75
N PHE A 114 7.94 4.95 3.82
CA PHE A 114 6.79 4.06 3.77
C PHE A 114 7.23 2.64 4.11
N GLY A 115 6.36 1.88 4.76
CA GLY A 115 6.68 0.53 5.21
C GLY A 115 6.54 -0.55 4.15
N PHE A 116 5.93 -0.23 3.00
CA PHE A 116 5.68 -1.20 1.94
C PHE A 116 6.07 -0.64 0.59
N THR A 117 6.61 -1.50 -0.26
CA THR A 117 6.78 -1.23 -1.68
C THR A 117 5.60 -1.83 -2.42
N GLY A 118 4.95 -1.05 -3.26
CA GLY A 118 3.80 -1.47 -4.04
C GLY A 118 4.03 -1.33 -5.53
N ARG A 119 3.48 -2.26 -6.31
CA ARG A 119 3.54 -2.22 -7.76
C ARG A 119 2.19 -2.61 -8.30
N VAL A 120 1.70 -1.83 -9.27
CA VAL A 120 0.42 -2.14 -9.93
C VAL A 120 0.70 -2.46 -11.39
N PHE A 121 0.22 -3.59 -11.83
CA PHE A 121 0.22 -3.98 -13.24
C PHE A 121 -1.21 -3.91 -13.75
N ILE A 122 -1.43 -3.10 -14.79
CA ILE A 122 -2.76 -2.91 -15.37
C ILE A 122 -2.76 -3.56 -16.74
N GLU A 123 -3.63 -4.55 -16.93
CA GLU A 123 -3.83 -5.23 -18.20
C GLU A 123 -5.12 -4.75 -18.83
N ALA A 124 -5.04 -4.19 -20.03
CA ALA A 124 -6.19 -3.66 -20.75
C ALA A 124 -6.06 -3.96 -22.25
N PRO A 125 -7.19 -4.00 -23.00
CA PRO A 125 -7.14 -4.29 -24.44
C PRO A 125 -6.31 -3.31 -25.26
N ASP A 126 -6.21 -2.05 -24.79
CA ASP A 126 -5.45 -0.99 -25.47
C ASP A 126 -3.98 -0.91 -25.02
N GLY A 127 -3.56 -1.77 -24.12
CA GLY A 127 -2.17 -1.83 -23.67
C GLY A 127 -2.04 -2.07 -22.17
N ASN A 128 -0.85 -2.47 -21.75
CA ASN A 128 -0.55 -2.75 -20.36
C ASN A 128 0.29 -1.63 -19.77
N ARG A 129 0.14 -1.42 -18.44
CA ARG A 129 0.89 -0.40 -17.71
C ARG A 129 1.49 -1.00 -16.44
N TYR A 130 2.66 -0.54 -16.07
CA TYR A 130 3.33 -0.93 -14.83
C TYR A 130 3.60 0.33 -14.00
N LEU A 131 3.09 0.36 -12.77
CA LEU A 131 3.12 1.55 -11.91
C LEU A 131 3.79 1.19 -10.57
N PRO A 132 5.07 1.56 -10.38
CA PRO A 132 5.72 1.38 -9.08
C PRO A 132 5.37 2.50 -8.11
N GLY A 133 5.39 2.19 -6.82
CA GLY A 133 5.11 3.18 -5.78
C GLY A 133 5.31 2.65 -4.37
N CYS A 134 4.85 3.41 -3.41
CA CYS A 134 4.95 3.10 -1.99
C CYS A 134 3.58 2.96 -1.36
N CYS A 135 3.48 2.12 -0.32
CA CYS A 135 2.23 1.88 0.36
C CYS A 135 2.37 2.02 1.88
N THR A 136 1.27 2.37 2.52
CA THR A 136 1.16 2.44 3.97
C THR A 136 -0.21 1.95 4.42
N MET A 137 -0.27 1.40 5.62
CA MET A 137 -1.52 1.01 6.27
C MET A 137 -2.02 2.10 7.23
N ASP A 138 -1.68 3.34 6.96
CA ASP A 138 -2.03 4.48 7.80
C ASP A 138 -3.52 4.82 7.67
N ALA A 139 -4.26 4.66 8.75
CA ALA A 139 -5.71 4.92 8.78
C ALA A 139 -6.06 6.40 8.87
N THR A 140 -5.10 7.30 9.01
CA THR A 140 -5.34 8.74 9.20
C THR A 140 -5.47 9.51 7.88
N ARG A 141 -5.47 8.84 6.80
CA ARG A 141 -5.65 9.49 5.50
C ARG A 141 -7.09 9.57 5.09
#